data_d5b392bd305ee24a8b84db969dd28133
#
_entry.id   d5b392bd305ee24a8b84db969dd28133
#
_cell.length_a   1.000
_cell.length_b   1.000
_cell.length_c   1.000
_cell.angle_alpha   90.00
_cell.angle_beta   90.00
_cell.angle_gamma   90.00
#
_symmetry.space_group_name_H-M   'P 1'
#
loop_
_entity.id
_entity.type
_entity.pdbx_description
1 polymer ?
#
loop_
_entity_poly.entity_id
_entity_poly.type
_entity_poly.pdbx_seq_one_letter_code
_entity_poly.pdbx_strand_id
1 'polypeptide(L)'
;MEPSATQDTATRTTTDADVVIDKFSDASVTVLKFSGVINETFGGRGLARSVRTPLVAIDLAGVSKISSFGVREWIGFVETLQSKARGVYLVGCSPKVVNQLNMVSGFAGSGRIYSFYAPYRCDSCGNETRVLMNVDQHHQVIASQRP
;
A
#
# COMPACT_ATOMS: atom_id res chain seq x y z
N MET A 1 -9.92 25.85 12.11
CA MET A 1 -9.73 25.02 12.19
C MET A 1 -10.02 24.26 11.46
N GLU A 2 -9.93 24.00 11.14
CA GLU A 2 -10.09 23.40 10.86
C GLU A 2 -9.98 22.41 10.49
N PRO A 3 -9.41 22.51 10.37
CA PRO A 3 -9.19 21.15 9.95
C PRO A 3 -9.96 20.11 10.73
N SER A 4 -10.82 20.52 11.52
CA SER A 4 -11.63 19.54 12.25
C SER A 4 -12.36 18.62 11.30
N ALA A 5 -12.84 19.14 10.18
CA ALA A 5 -13.50 18.30 9.20
C ALA A 5 -12.51 17.26 8.62
N THR A 6 -11.28 17.66 8.39
CA THR A 6 -10.25 16.75 7.94
C THR A 6 -9.99 15.66 8.96
N GLN A 7 -9.97 16.04 10.22
CA GLN A 7 -9.75 15.08 11.28
C GLN A 7 -10.90 14.10 11.39
N ASP A 8 -12.11 14.53 11.13
CA ASP A 8 -13.27 13.67 11.16
C ASP A 8 -13.23 12.61 10.08
N THR A 9 -12.60 12.92 8.94
CA THR A 9 -12.52 11.98 7.84
C THR A 9 -11.23 11.17 7.86
N ALA A 10 -10.24 11.61 8.61
CA ALA A 10 -8.95 10.93 8.65
C ALA A 10 -8.77 10.29 10.02
N THR A 11 -8.52 9.01 10.02
CA THR A 11 -8.21 8.26 11.23
C THR A 11 -6.75 7.88 11.17
N ARG A 12 -6.01 8.23 12.21
CA ARG A 12 -4.59 7.91 12.28
C ARG A 12 -4.33 6.92 13.38
N THR A 13 -3.63 5.86 13.03
CA THR A 13 -3.18 4.85 13.97
C THR A 13 -1.66 4.88 13.97
N THR A 14 -1.07 5.07 15.13
CA THR A 14 0.39 5.14 15.19
C THR A 14 0.88 4.63 16.52
N THR A 15 2.06 4.03 16.49
CA THR A 15 2.88 3.75 17.64
C THR A 15 4.31 4.11 17.24
N ASP A 16 5.19 4.16 18.22
CA ASP A 16 6.56 4.57 17.97
C ASP A 16 7.20 3.69 16.91
N ALA A 17 7.75 4.29 15.86
CA ALA A 17 8.45 3.62 14.78
C ALA A 17 7.60 2.65 13.97
N ASP A 18 6.33 2.55 14.27
CA ASP A 18 5.43 1.64 13.58
C ASP A 18 4.72 2.33 12.42
N VAL A 19 3.79 1.62 11.82
CA VAL A 19 3.07 2.15 10.67
C VAL A 19 2.11 3.26 11.10
N VAL A 20 2.03 4.29 10.26
CA VAL A 20 1.04 5.35 10.38
C VAL A 20 0.07 5.18 9.22
N ILE A 21 -1.21 5.19 9.52
CA ILE A 21 -2.25 4.95 8.53
C ILE A 21 -3.23 6.11 8.57
N ASP A 22 -3.37 6.80 7.43
CA ASP A 22 -4.37 7.83 7.25
C ASP A 22 -5.49 7.25 6.40
N LYS A 23 -6.71 7.41 6.84
CA LYS A 23 -7.87 6.83 6.20
C LYS A 23 -8.81 7.94 5.73
N PHE A 24 -9.16 7.89 4.46
CA PHE A 24 -10.07 8.83 3.83
C PHE A 24 -11.17 8.04 3.12
N SER A 25 -12.42 8.40 3.32
CA SER A 25 -13.54 7.67 2.71
C SER A 25 -14.56 8.62 2.14
N ASP A 26 -15.17 8.19 1.04
CA ASP A 26 -16.44 8.77 0.59
C ASP A 26 -17.46 7.63 0.48
N ALA A 27 -18.50 7.82 -0.33
CA ALA A 27 -19.56 6.81 -0.43
C ALA A 27 -19.11 5.54 -1.15
N SER A 28 -18.11 5.63 -2.01
CA SER A 28 -17.74 4.52 -2.88
C SER A 28 -16.32 4.01 -2.69
N VAL A 29 -15.40 4.84 -2.19
CA VAL A 29 -13.99 4.48 -2.11
C VAL A 29 -13.42 4.85 -0.75
N THR A 30 -12.62 3.96 -0.20
CA THR A 30 -11.76 4.25 0.96
C THR A 30 -10.32 4.24 0.51
N VAL A 31 -9.58 5.29 0.86
CA VAL A 31 -8.15 5.38 0.60
C VAL A 31 -7.42 5.21 1.93
N LEU A 32 -6.50 4.28 1.95
CA LEU A 32 -5.67 4.02 3.13
C LEU A 32 -4.23 4.34 2.75
N LYS A 33 -3.66 5.36 3.38
CA LYS A 33 -2.27 5.75 3.12
C LYS A 33 -1.39 5.23 4.24
N PHE A 34 -0.48 4.36 3.88
CA PHE A 34 0.45 3.74 4.83
C PHE A 34 1.80 4.40 4.74
N SER A 35 2.42 4.63 5.90
CA SER A 35 3.81 5.07 5.96
C SER A 35 4.48 4.45 7.17
N GLY A 36 5.79 4.27 7.07
CA GLY A 36 6.58 3.72 8.16
C GLY A 36 6.77 2.21 8.03
N VAL A 37 6.77 1.52 9.14
CA VAL A 37 7.12 0.10 9.25
C VAL A 37 5.88 -0.73 9.51
N ILE A 38 5.66 -1.73 8.68
CA ILE A 38 4.59 -2.71 8.92
C ILE A 38 5.21 -3.87 9.68
N ASN A 39 4.78 -4.07 10.91
CA ASN A 39 5.33 -5.11 11.78
C ASN A 39 4.18 -5.81 12.52
N GLU A 40 4.53 -6.57 13.55
CA GLU A 40 3.55 -7.35 14.30
C GLU A 40 2.49 -6.51 15.02
N THR A 41 2.75 -5.20 15.20
CA THR A 41 1.77 -4.33 15.87
C THR A 41 0.70 -3.81 14.92
N PHE A 42 0.83 -4.10 13.62
CA PHE A 42 -0.16 -3.67 12.65
C PHE A 42 -1.48 -4.41 12.88
N GLY A 43 -2.51 -3.68 13.29
CA GLY A 43 -3.83 -4.25 13.53
C GLY A 43 -4.65 -4.34 12.24
N GLY A 44 -4.18 -5.14 11.30
CA GLY A 44 -4.75 -5.15 9.95
C GLY A 44 -6.19 -5.62 9.88
N ARG A 45 -6.54 -6.68 10.61
CA ARG A 45 -7.92 -7.18 10.55
C ARG A 45 -8.92 -6.18 11.11
N GLY A 46 -8.54 -5.49 12.19
CA GLY A 46 -9.39 -4.44 12.74
C GLY A 46 -9.59 -3.29 11.77
N LEU A 47 -8.51 -2.87 11.13
CA LEU A 47 -8.59 -1.82 10.12
C LEU A 47 -9.48 -2.25 8.95
N ALA A 48 -9.29 -3.48 8.48
CA ALA A 48 -10.09 -3.99 7.36
C ALA A 48 -11.58 -4.02 7.71
N ARG A 49 -11.92 -4.39 8.94
CA ARG A 49 -13.32 -4.42 9.36
C ARG A 49 -13.95 -3.04 9.38
N SER A 50 -13.15 -2.00 9.56
CA SER A 50 -13.65 -0.63 9.60
C SER A 50 -13.98 -0.07 8.23
N VAL A 51 -13.52 -0.71 7.16
CA VAL A 51 -13.78 -0.28 5.79
C VAL A 51 -15.18 -0.73 5.38
N ARG A 52 -15.97 0.21 4.85
CA ARG A 52 -17.36 -0.06 4.51
C ARG A 52 -17.71 0.25 3.05
N THR A 53 -16.72 0.66 2.27
CA THR A 53 -16.95 1.01 0.87
C THR A 53 -16.70 -0.20 -0.02
N PRO A 54 -17.30 -0.21 -1.23
CA PRO A 54 -17.03 -1.32 -2.16
C PRO A 54 -15.63 -1.31 -2.74
N LEU A 55 -14.98 -0.16 -2.81
CA LEU A 55 -13.64 -0.04 -3.38
C LEU A 55 -12.67 0.45 -2.33
N VAL A 56 -11.46 -0.09 -2.38
CA VAL A 56 -10.39 0.30 -1.45
C VAL A 56 -9.11 0.52 -2.26
N ALA A 57 -8.50 1.67 -2.06
CA ALA A 57 -7.19 1.97 -2.62
C ALA A 57 -6.20 2.08 -1.47
N ILE A 58 -5.12 1.35 -1.56
CA ILE A 58 -4.10 1.31 -0.52
C ILE A 58 -2.83 1.93 -1.08
N ASP A 59 -2.47 3.09 -0.53
CA ASP A 59 -1.27 3.82 -0.95
C ASP A 59 -0.11 3.38 -0.08
N LEU A 60 0.88 2.77 -0.70
CA LEU A 60 2.01 2.17 -0.01
C LEU A 60 3.32 2.91 -0.29
N ALA A 61 3.24 4.13 -0.81
CA ALA A 61 4.44 4.88 -1.18
C ALA A 61 5.34 5.18 0.04
N GLY A 62 4.75 5.35 1.20
CA GLY A 62 5.47 5.69 2.41
C GLY A 62 5.97 4.50 3.22
N VAL A 63 5.72 3.28 2.75
CA VAL A 63 6.16 2.09 3.49
C VAL A 63 7.66 1.92 3.31
N SER A 64 8.40 1.97 4.42
CA SER A 64 9.85 1.91 4.40
C SER A 64 10.38 0.51 4.72
N LYS A 65 9.58 -0.31 5.41
CA LYS A 65 10.02 -1.63 5.82
C LYS A 65 8.81 -2.49 6.15
N ILE A 66 8.93 -3.78 5.89
CA ILE A 66 7.93 -4.78 6.30
C ILE A 66 8.69 -5.92 6.95
N SER A 67 8.40 -6.19 8.23
CA SER A 67 9.03 -7.31 8.92
C SER A 67 8.32 -8.61 8.58
N SER A 68 8.94 -9.74 8.89
CA SER A 68 8.31 -11.03 8.61
C SER A 68 7.01 -11.21 9.38
N PHE A 69 6.92 -10.69 10.59
CA PHE A 69 5.65 -10.71 11.33
C PHE A 69 4.65 -9.73 10.70
N GLY A 70 5.15 -8.62 10.16
CA GLY A 70 4.30 -7.67 9.46
C GLY A 70 3.67 -8.25 8.20
N VAL A 71 4.40 -9.10 7.50
CA VAL A 71 3.87 -9.79 6.31
C VAL A 71 2.65 -10.61 6.71
N ARG A 72 2.73 -11.33 7.81
CA ARG A 72 1.60 -12.14 8.29
C ARG A 72 0.39 -11.27 8.59
N GLU A 73 0.61 -10.16 9.29
CA GLU A 73 -0.49 -9.25 9.61
C GLU A 73 -1.07 -8.63 8.35
N TRP A 74 -0.21 -8.31 7.39
CA TRP A 74 -0.65 -7.75 6.11
C TRP A 74 -1.53 -8.73 5.33
N ILE A 75 -1.14 -9.98 5.26
CA ILE A 75 -1.92 -10.99 4.53
C ILE A 75 -3.31 -11.11 5.14
N GLY A 76 -3.40 -11.14 6.48
CA GLY A 76 -4.70 -11.16 7.16
C GLY A 76 -5.55 -9.94 6.86
N PHE A 77 -4.91 -8.77 6.77
CA PHE A 77 -5.58 -7.54 6.41
C PHE A 77 -6.16 -7.62 5.00
N VAL A 78 -5.36 -8.03 4.03
CA VAL A 78 -5.79 -8.11 2.63
C VAL A 78 -6.90 -9.15 2.49
N GLU A 79 -6.76 -10.30 3.12
CA GLU A 79 -7.79 -11.34 3.06
C GLU A 79 -9.13 -10.83 3.61
N THR A 80 -9.07 -10.12 4.74
CA THR A 80 -10.29 -9.57 5.32
C THR A 80 -10.92 -8.52 4.42
N LEU A 81 -10.11 -7.66 3.82
CA LEU A 81 -10.63 -6.68 2.88
C LEU A 81 -11.30 -7.35 1.69
N GLN A 82 -10.65 -8.35 1.13
CA GLN A 82 -11.15 -8.99 -0.08
C GLN A 82 -12.41 -9.80 0.17
N SER A 83 -12.65 -10.20 1.40
CA SER A 83 -13.88 -10.90 1.73
C SER A 83 -15.11 -9.98 1.71
N LYS A 84 -14.91 -8.66 1.73
CA LYS A 84 -16.02 -7.72 1.84
C LYS A 84 -16.02 -6.63 0.77
N ALA A 85 -14.89 -6.29 0.19
CA ALA A 85 -14.80 -5.25 -0.82
C ALA A 85 -14.87 -5.85 -2.21
N ARG A 86 -15.42 -5.09 -3.15
CA ARG A 86 -15.50 -5.53 -4.55
C ARG A 86 -14.18 -5.39 -5.26
N GLY A 87 -13.37 -4.40 -4.90
CA GLY A 87 -12.07 -4.19 -5.50
C GLY A 87 -11.10 -3.62 -4.49
N VAL A 88 -9.89 -4.18 -4.48
CA VAL A 88 -8.79 -3.71 -3.64
C VAL A 88 -7.64 -3.40 -4.59
N TYR A 89 -7.15 -2.16 -4.53
CA TYR A 89 -6.09 -1.69 -5.43
C TYR A 89 -4.90 -1.21 -4.61
N LEU A 90 -3.72 -1.65 -5.02
CA LEU A 90 -2.47 -1.20 -4.42
C LEU A 90 -1.89 -0.11 -5.31
N VAL A 91 -1.65 1.06 -4.75
CA VAL A 91 -1.15 2.20 -5.49
C VAL A 91 0.15 2.70 -4.88
N GLY A 92 1.02 3.22 -5.73
CA GLY A 92 2.27 3.80 -5.29
C GLY A 92 3.17 2.84 -4.52
N CYS A 93 3.16 1.55 -4.87
CA CYS A 93 3.92 0.57 -4.12
C CYS A 93 5.40 0.94 -4.08
N SER A 94 5.95 1.09 -2.88
CA SER A 94 7.36 1.39 -2.70
C SER A 94 8.21 0.21 -3.15
N PRO A 95 9.51 0.41 -3.40
CA PRO A 95 10.37 -0.73 -3.77
C PRO A 95 10.36 -1.86 -2.74
N LYS A 96 10.25 -1.55 -1.46
CA LYS A 96 10.15 -2.58 -0.43
C LYS A 96 8.89 -3.41 -0.57
N VAL A 97 7.78 -2.76 -0.91
CA VAL A 97 6.51 -3.45 -1.15
C VAL A 97 6.60 -4.30 -2.41
N VAL A 98 7.19 -3.78 -3.47
CA VAL A 98 7.37 -4.55 -4.71
C VAL A 98 8.17 -5.81 -4.45
N ASN A 99 9.23 -5.73 -3.64
CA ASN A 99 9.99 -6.92 -3.27
C ASN A 99 9.12 -7.96 -2.57
N GLN A 100 8.25 -7.54 -1.67
CA GLN A 100 7.35 -8.46 -0.98
C GLN A 100 6.35 -9.08 -1.93
N LEU A 101 5.83 -8.29 -2.87
CA LEU A 101 4.92 -8.80 -3.88
C LEU A 101 5.56 -9.90 -4.71
N ASN A 102 6.84 -9.77 -4.99
CA ASN A 102 7.57 -10.75 -5.78
C ASN A 102 7.95 -11.99 -4.97
N MET A 103 8.16 -11.85 -3.68
CA MET A 103 8.71 -12.93 -2.85
C MET A 103 7.65 -13.69 -2.06
N VAL A 104 6.55 -13.04 -1.73
CA VAL A 104 5.57 -13.62 -0.80
C VAL A 104 4.27 -13.91 -1.53
N SER A 105 3.95 -15.20 -1.63
CA SER A 105 2.68 -15.63 -2.19
C SER A 105 1.54 -15.10 -1.33
N GLY A 106 0.52 -14.55 -1.97
CA GLY A 106 -0.65 -14.05 -1.26
C GLY A 106 -0.49 -12.65 -0.68
N PHE A 107 0.66 -12.00 -0.90
CA PHE A 107 0.87 -10.66 -0.35
C PHE A 107 -0.19 -9.67 -0.86
N ALA A 108 -0.53 -9.73 -2.14
CA ALA A 108 -1.59 -8.90 -2.71
C ALA A 108 -2.94 -9.61 -2.70
N GLY A 109 -2.97 -10.91 -2.43
CA GLY A 109 -4.18 -11.70 -2.56
C GLY A 109 -4.73 -11.61 -3.97
N SER A 110 -5.99 -11.26 -4.10
CA SER A 110 -6.61 -10.97 -5.40
C SER A 110 -6.64 -9.48 -5.70
N GLY A 111 -5.95 -8.67 -4.90
CA GLY A 111 -5.85 -7.24 -5.15
C GLY A 111 -5.06 -6.94 -6.40
N ARG A 112 -5.30 -5.76 -6.96
CA ARG A 112 -4.66 -5.34 -8.20
C ARG A 112 -3.65 -4.24 -7.92
N ILE A 113 -2.47 -4.38 -8.52
CA ILE A 113 -1.45 -3.35 -8.44
C ILE A 113 -1.74 -2.33 -9.52
N TYR A 114 -2.04 -1.09 -9.10
CA TYR A 114 -2.31 -0.01 -10.02
C TYR A 114 -1.05 0.75 -10.38
N SER A 115 -0.19 1.00 -9.40
CA SER A 115 1.06 1.73 -9.62
C SER A 115 2.10 1.32 -8.59
N PHE A 116 3.35 1.51 -8.94
CA PHE A 116 4.47 1.22 -8.06
C PHE A 116 5.64 2.11 -8.41
N TYR A 117 6.61 2.20 -7.52
CA TYR A 117 7.84 2.95 -7.74
C TYR A 117 8.94 1.99 -8.14
N ALA A 118 9.57 2.27 -9.28
CA ALA A 118 10.74 1.52 -9.75
C ALA A 118 12.00 2.32 -9.44
N PRO A 119 13.00 1.71 -8.81
CA PRO A 119 14.25 2.40 -8.58
C PRO A 119 15.07 2.41 -9.87
N TYR A 120 15.61 3.56 -10.20
CA TYR A 120 16.50 3.73 -11.35
C TYR A 120 17.79 4.37 -10.91
N ARG A 121 18.87 3.99 -11.54
CA ARG A 121 20.18 4.53 -11.27
C ARG A 121 20.70 5.23 -12.50
N CYS A 122 21.21 6.44 -12.33
CA CYS A 122 21.84 7.18 -13.41
C CYS A 122 23.22 6.61 -13.72
N ASP A 123 23.43 6.23 -14.97
CA ASP A 123 24.73 5.66 -15.37
C ASP A 123 25.85 6.68 -15.30
N SER A 124 25.52 7.96 -15.50
CA SER A 124 26.53 9.03 -15.53
C SER A 124 26.98 9.47 -14.14
N CYS A 125 26.03 9.62 -13.21
CA CYS A 125 26.35 10.20 -11.91
C CYS A 125 26.14 9.24 -10.75
N GLY A 126 25.56 8.07 -11.00
CA GLY A 126 25.32 7.09 -9.96
C GLY A 126 24.16 7.41 -9.04
N ASN A 127 23.47 8.52 -9.25
CA ASN A 127 22.32 8.88 -8.43
C ASN A 127 21.17 7.90 -8.65
N GLU A 128 20.50 7.59 -7.57
CA GLU A 128 19.31 6.75 -7.64
C GLU A 128 18.08 7.62 -7.53
N THR A 129 17.05 7.26 -8.28
CA THR A 129 15.77 7.93 -8.22
C THR A 129 14.65 6.88 -8.32
N ARG A 130 13.47 7.27 -7.89
CA ARG A 130 12.29 6.41 -7.95
C ARG A 130 11.37 7.01 -9.00
N VAL A 131 10.91 6.16 -9.93
CA VAL A 131 10.00 6.57 -10.98
C VAL A 131 8.66 5.87 -10.76
N LEU A 132 7.59 6.64 -10.74
CA LEU A 132 6.26 6.08 -10.60
C LEU A 132 5.86 5.43 -11.92
N MET A 133 5.53 4.16 -11.84
CA MET A 133 5.08 3.38 -12.99
C MET A 133 3.62 3.04 -12.79
N ASN A 134 2.79 3.37 -13.78
CA ASN A 134 1.39 3.01 -13.79
C ASN A 134 1.22 1.76 -14.64
N VAL A 135 0.63 0.72 -14.06
CA VAL A 135 0.56 -0.58 -14.74
C VAL A 135 -0.18 -0.49 -16.06
N ASP A 136 -1.28 0.26 -16.10
CA ASP A 136 -2.06 0.39 -17.33
C ASP A 136 -1.33 1.17 -18.43
N GLN A 137 -0.56 2.18 -18.03
CA GLN A 137 0.13 3.05 -19.00
C GLN A 137 1.48 2.51 -19.42
N HIS A 138 2.12 1.74 -18.56
CA HIS A 138 3.51 1.35 -18.74
C HIS A 138 3.71 -0.15 -18.89
N HIS A 139 2.66 -0.90 -19.18
CA HIS A 139 2.77 -2.37 -19.16
C HIS A 139 3.82 -2.89 -20.14
N GLN A 140 4.00 -2.25 -21.28
CA GLN A 140 5.01 -2.70 -22.24
C GLN A 140 6.42 -2.45 -21.70
N VAL A 141 6.64 -1.30 -21.08
CA VAL A 141 7.93 -0.99 -20.48
C VAL A 141 8.22 -1.97 -19.35
N ILE A 142 7.22 -2.24 -18.52
CA ILE A 142 7.37 -3.17 -17.41
C ILE A 142 7.70 -4.56 -17.93
N ALA A 143 6.99 -5.00 -18.95
CA ALA A 143 7.23 -6.33 -19.54
C ALA A 143 8.62 -6.44 -20.13
N SER A 144 9.12 -5.37 -20.75
CA SER A 144 10.45 -5.39 -21.36
C SER A 144 11.58 -5.36 -20.32
N GLN A 145 11.28 -5.00 -19.08
CA GLN A 145 12.26 -4.99 -18.00
C GLN A 145 12.41 -6.33 -17.32
N ARG A 146 11.60 -7.29 -17.67
CA ARG A 146 11.64 -8.61 -17.02
C ARG A 146 12.88 -9.35 -17.47
N PRO A 147 13.57 -10.01 -16.53
CA PRO A 147 14.74 -10.81 -16.86
C PRO A 147 14.39 -12.03 -17.71
#